data_cac649d54676481d78135334015bec89
#
_entry.id   cac649d54676481d78135334015bec89
#
_cell.length_a   1.000
_cell.length_b   1.000
_cell.length_c   1.000
_cell.angle_alpha   90.00
_cell.angle_beta   90.00
_cell.angle_gamma   90.00
#
_symmetry.space_group_name_H-M   'P 1'
#
loop_
_entity.id
_entity.type
_entity.pdbx_description
1 polymer ?
#
loop_
_entity_poly.entity_id
_entity_poly.type
_entity_poly.pdbx_seq_one_letter_code
_entity_poly.pdbx_strand_id
1 'polypeptide(L)'
;EVQAVIRDLARQGLTMMIVTHEMRFAREVANRVFYMDEGGVYEAGTPDEIFDHPKREKTIRFIKHIRVFENLITSKDFDFIGFNTGLEEFGRKSGIPQKAIYRAQSVFEELCVQIILPALSDPFALGIAVEYSQDEETVTMQIKYSGARFNPKESDNTLSLKIVENAAESIEYSEICEDDFTNFAVLQIK
;
A
#
# COMPACT_ATOMS: atom_id res chain seq x y z
N GLU A 1 -3.98 -27.88 21.01
CA GLU A 1 -3.39 -28.44 22.26
C GLU A 1 -2.13 -27.65 22.70
N VAL A 2 -1.13 -27.41 21.86
CA VAL A 2 0.12 -26.69 22.22
C VAL A 2 -0.16 -25.28 22.74
N GLN A 3 -1.03 -24.49 22.09
CA GLN A 3 -1.38 -23.13 22.51
C GLN A 3 -2.01 -23.10 23.92
N ALA A 4 -2.79 -24.10 24.31
CA ALA A 4 -3.37 -24.19 25.65
C ALA A 4 -2.28 -24.34 26.72
N VAL A 5 -1.29 -25.20 26.46
CA VAL A 5 -0.15 -25.39 27.36
C VAL A 5 0.65 -24.08 27.50
N ILE A 6 0.90 -23.38 26.40
CA ILE A 6 1.64 -22.11 26.44
C ILE A 6 0.87 -21.05 27.25
N ARG A 7 -0.48 -20.97 27.09
CA ARG A 7 -1.32 -20.07 27.90
C ARG A 7 -1.20 -20.37 29.39
N ASP A 8 -1.19 -21.64 29.77
CA ASP A 8 -1.07 -22.05 31.18
C ASP A 8 0.30 -21.71 31.74
N LEU A 9 1.37 -21.92 30.97
CA LEU A 9 2.73 -21.53 31.36
C LEU A 9 2.88 -20.00 31.51
N ALA A 10 2.27 -19.23 30.60
CA ALA A 10 2.25 -17.77 30.67
C ALA A 10 1.53 -17.28 31.94
N ARG A 11 0.39 -17.90 32.30
CA ARG A 11 -0.35 -17.59 33.53
C ARG A 11 0.45 -17.92 34.81
N GLN A 12 1.32 -18.92 34.75
CA GLN A 12 2.22 -19.28 35.83
C GLN A 12 3.41 -18.32 35.95
N GLY A 13 3.54 -17.32 35.08
CA GLY A 13 4.59 -16.31 35.12
C GLY A 13 5.92 -16.80 34.51
N LEU A 14 5.91 -17.87 33.71
CA LEU A 14 7.12 -18.34 33.02
C LEU A 14 7.55 -17.35 31.94
N THR A 15 8.81 -16.93 31.98
CA THR A 15 9.40 -16.11 30.93
C THR A 15 9.63 -16.95 29.67
N MET A 16 9.00 -16.56 28.54
CA MET A 16 9.08 -17.27 27.28
C MET A 16 9.32 -16.30 26.13
N MET A 17 10.02 -16.76 25.10
CA MET A 17 10.05 -16.11 23.79
C MET A 17 9.33 -17.04 22.81
N ILE A 18 8.35 -16.51 22.10
CA ILE A 18 7.51 -17.27 21.17
C ILE A 18 7.62 -16.62 19.79
N VAL A 19 7.94 -17.39 18.76
CA VAL A 19 7.90 -16.97 17.37
C VAL A 19 6.66 -17.58 16.73
N THR A 20 5.77 -16.75 16.25
CA THR A 20 4.50 -17.18 15.65
C THR A 20 4.02 -16.18 14.61
N HIS A 21 3.25 -16.63 13.64
CA HIS A 21 2.47 -15.82 12.73
C HIS A 21 0.98 -15.73 13.12
N GLU A 22 0.61 -16.38 14.25
CA GLU A 22 -0.76 -16.35 14.76
C GLU A 22 -0.98 -15.12 15.66
N MET A 23 -1.41 -14.01 15.08
CA MET A 23 -1.56 -12.72 15.77
C MET A 23 -2.54 -12.78 16.94
N ARG A 24 -3.66 -13.53 16.81
CA ARG A 24 -4.64 -13.70 17.89
C ARG A 24 -4.03 -14.37 19.10
N PHE A 25 -3.28 -15.44 18.87
CA PHE A 25 -2.58 -16.15 19.94
C PHE A 25 -1.49 -15.28 20.60
N ALA A 26 -0.68 -14.58 19.80
CA ALA A 26 0.33 -13.66 20.32
C ALA A 26 -0.30 -12.57 21.19
N ARG A 27 -1.44 -12.00 20.77
CA ARG A 27 -2.19 -10.99 21.54
C ARG A 27 -2.66 -11.50 22.90
N GLU A 28 -3.10 -12.75 22.98
CA GLU A 28 -3.63 -13.36 24.20
C GLU A 28 -2.55 -13.66 25.26
N VAL A 29 -1.33 -14.01 24.83
CA VAL A 29 -0.31 -14.56 25.73
C VAL A 29 0.87 -13.64 25.97
N ALA A 30 1.17 -12.71 25.05
CA ALA A 30 2.33 -11.84 25.14
C ALA A 30 2.05 -10.61 26.01
N ASN A 31 3.05 -10.18 26.77
CA ASN A 31 3.09 -8.86 27.38
C ASN A 31 4.02 -7.90 26.65
N ARG A 32 4.82 -8.41 25.71
CA ARG A 32 5.60 -7.61 24.76
C ARG A 32 5.68 -8.31 23.42
N VAL A 33 5.52 -7.55 22.34
CA VAL A 33 5.55 -8.02 20.95
C VAL A 33 6.71 -7.35 20.23
N PHE A 34 7.40 -8.11 19.40
CA PHE A 34 8.46 -7.66 18.50
C PHE A 34 8.03 -8.01 17.07
N TYR A 35 7.75 -6.99 16.26
CA TYR A 35 7.62 -7.20 14.82
C TYR A 35 9.02 -7.18 14.20
N MET A 36 9.37 -8.28 13.53
CA MET A 36 10.69 -8.46 12.93
C MET A 36 10.60 -8.37 11.40
N ASP A 37 11.52 -7.63 10.80
CA ASP A 37 11.67 -7.50 9.36
C ASP A 37 13.16 -7.45 8.99
N GLU A 38 13.53 -8.06 7.87
CA GLU A 38 14.91 -8.11 7.36
C GLU A 38 15.95 -8.52 8.41
N GLY A 39 15.59 -9.45 9.30
CA GLY A 39 16.49 -9.98 10.34
C GLY A 39 16.67 -9.09 11.57
N GLY A 40 15.97 -7.96 11.67
CA GLY A 40 16.00 -7.04 12.80
C GLY A 40 14.65 -6.81 13.45
N VAL A 41 14.64 -6.24 14.66
CA VAL A 41 13.41 -5.76 15.30
C VAL A 41 13.01 -4.45 14.61
N TYR A 42 11.93 -4.48 13.85
CA TYR A 42 11.42 -3.31 13.15
C TYR A 42 10.55 -2.44 14.08
N GLU A 43 9.65 -3.05 14.85
CA GLU A 43 8.83 -2.35 15.84
C GLU A 43 8.64 -3.23 17.08
N ALA A 44 8.57 -2.61 18.28
CA ALA A 44 8.37 -3.31 19.53
C ALA A 44 7.45 -2.51 20.46
N GLY A 45 6.53 -3.22 21.13
CA GLY A 45 5.55 -2.60 22.03
C GLY A 45 4.74 -3.63 22.80
N THR A 46 3.73 -3.16 23.50
CA THR A 46 2.68 -4.01 24.07
C THR A 46 1.81 -4.60 22.94
N PRO A 47 1.03 -5.67 23.19
CA PRO A 47 0.08 -6.17 22.19
C PRO A 47 -0.86 -5.09 21.65
N ASP A 48 -1.38 -4.21 22.50
CA ASP A 48 -2.24 -3.10 22.10
C ASP A 48 -1.53 -2.12 21.16
N GLU A 49 -0.27 -1.73 21.49
CA GLU A 49 0.50 -0.82 20.63
C GLU A 49 0.81 -1.42 19.26
N ILE A 50 1.12 -2.71 19.18
CA ILE A 50 1.52 -3.35 17.92
C ILE A 50 0.32 -3.78 17.08
N PHE A 51 -0.74 -4.33 17.69
CA PHE A 51 -1.86 -4.89 16.94
C PHE A 51 -3.00 -3.88 16.69
N ASP A 52 -3.22 -2.91 17.59
CA ASP A 52 -4.31 -1.93 17.46
C ASP A 52 -3.82 -0.55 17.03
N HIS A 53 -2.61 -0.17 17.47
CA HIS A 53 -2.05 1.16 17.24
C HIS A 53 -0.60 1.10 16.70
N PRO A 54 -0.32 0.30 15.64
CA PRO A 54 1.02 0.24 15.06
C PRO A 54 1.41 1.61 14.50
N LYS A 55 2.69 1.99 14.69
CA LYS A 55 3.21 3.31 14.30
C LYS A 55 4.02 3.26 13.01
N ARG A 56 4.59 2.10 12.68
CA ARG A 56 5.50 1.95 11.55
C ARG A 56 4.80 1.28 10.37
N GLU A 57 5.09 1.77 9.17
CA GLU A 57 4.40 1.41 7.94
C GLU A 57 4.35 -0.11 7.66
N LYS A 58 5.50 -0.80 7.73
CA LYS A 58 5.54 -2.25 7.50
C LYS A 58 4.73 -3.04 8.55
N THR A 59 4.70 -2.56 9.81
CA THR A 59 3.86 -3.16 10.86
C THR A 59 2.39 -2.98 10.54
N ILE A 60 1.98 -1.77 10.13
CA ILE A 60 0.60 -1.46 9.72
C ILE A 60 0.18 -2.36 8.56
N ARG A 61 1.01 -2.44 7.52
CA ARG A 61 0.76 -3.30 6.35
C ARG A 61 0.62 -4.78 6.74
N PHE A 62 1.49 -5.27 7.64
CA PHE A 62 1.44 -6.65 8.12
C PHE A 62 0.18 -6.94 8.92
N ILE A 63 -0.15 -6.10 9.91
CA ILE A 63 -1.30 -6.29 10.81
C ILE A 63 -2.62 -6.16 10.06
N LYS A 64 -2.73 -5.22 9.12
CA LYS A 64 -3.93 -5.01 8.31
C LYS A 64 -4.00 -5.88 7.05
N HIS A 65 -3.10 -6.85 6.90
CA HIS A 65 -3.01 -7.71 5.72
C HIS A 65 -2.99 -6.93 4.40
N ILE A 66 -2.30 -5.77 4.39
CA ILE A 66 -2.16 -4.93 3.19
C ILE A 66 -1.07 -5.52 2.31
N ARG A 67 -1.40 -5.85 1.07
CA ARG A 67 -0.46 -6.22 0.01
C ARG A 67 -0.22 -5.02 -0.88
N VAL A 68 1.00 -4.86 -1.37
CA VAL A 68 1.40 -3.69 -2.16
C VAL A 68 2.11 -4.13 -3.45
N PHE A 69 1.74 -3.50 -4.55
CA PHE A 69 2.48 -3.48 -5.80
C PHE A 69 3.06 -2.08 -5.97
N GLU A 70 4.39 -1.98 -6.05
CA GLU A 70 5.10 -0.70 -6.19
C GLU A 70 5.87 -0.65 -7.51
N ASN A 71 5.88 0.52 -8.13
CA ASN A 71 6.66 0.79 -9.32
C ASN A 71 7.16 2.23 -9.32
N LEU A 72 8.37 2.46 -9.84
CA LEU A 72 8.97 3.78 -10.00
C LEU A 72 9.31 4.02 -11.47
N ILE A 73 8.74 5.07 -12.05
CA ILE A 73 8.95 5.49 -13.43
C ILE A 73 9.82 6.75 -13.43
N THR A 74 10.97 6.69 -14.09
CA THR A 74 11.95 7.78 -14.19
C THR A 74 12.26 8.18 -15.64
N SER A 75 11.57 7.55 -16.60
CA SER A 75 11.71 7.83 -18.03
C SER A 75 10.35 7.77 -18.71
N LYS A 76 10.12 8.64 -19.71
CA LYS A 76 8.91 8.59 -20.53
C LYS A 76 8.82 7.33 -21.41
N ASP A 77 9.98 6.74 -21.71
CA ASP A 77 10.08 5.43 -22.38
C ASP A 77 10.21 4.31 -21.34
N PHE A 78 9.13 4.11 -20.57
CA PHE A 78 9.04 3.04 -19.58
C PHE A 78 8.29 1.83 -20.13
N ASP A 79 8.47 0.67 -19.51
CA ASP A 79 7.79 -0.58 -19.89
C ASP A 79 6.32 -0.59 -19.42
N PHE A 80 5.45 0.02 -20.23
CA PHE A 80 3.99 0.04 -20.00
C PHE A 80 3.38 -1.37 -19.95
N ILE A 81 3.86 -2.28 -20.80
CA ILE A 81 3.35 -3.65 -20.84
C ILE A 81 3.76 -4.40 -19.58
N GLY A 82 5.04 -4.29 -19.20
CA GLY A 82 5.56 -4.89 -17.97
C GLY A 82 4.84 -4.40 -16.72
N PHE A 83 4.54 -3.10 -16.63
CA PHE A 83 3.73 -2.55 -15.53
C PHE A 83 2.36 -3.22 -15.44
N ASN A 84 1.60 -3.26 -16.54
CA ASN A 84 0.26 -3.84 -16.56
C ASN A 84 0.27 -5.35 -16.27
N THR A 85 1.25 -6.08 -16.81
CA THR A 85 1.43 -7.52 -16.53
C THR A 85 1.74 -7.75 -15.05
N GLY A 86 2.63 -6.94 -14.47
CA GLY A 86 2.96 -7.00 -13.05
C GLY A 86 1.76 -6.74 -12.15
N LEU A 87 0.94 -5.75 -12.50
CA LEU A 87 -0.29 -5.42 -11.76
C LEU A 87 -1.35 -6.55 -11.87
N GLU A 88 -1.49 -7.20 -13.03
CA GLU A 88 -2.35 -8.37 -13.19
C GLU A 88 -1.89 -9.57 -12.35
N GLU A 89 -0.57 -9.85 -12.36
CA GLU A 89 0.00 -10.90 -11.52
C GLU A 89 -0.19 -10.63 -10.03
N PHE A 90 0.02 -9.37 -9.61
CA PHE A 90 -0.23 -8.94 -8.24
C PHE A 90 -1.68 -9.17 -7.85
N GLY A 91 -2.63 -8.74 -8.69
CA GLY A 91 -4.06 -8.95 -8.47
C GLY A 91 -4.42 -10.41 -8.31
N ARG A 92 -3.93 -11.27 -9.21
CA ARG A 92 -4.17 -12.72 -9.16
C ARG A 92 -3.61 -13.37 -7.90
N LYS A 93 -2.37 -13.00 -7.50
CA LYS A 93 -1.72 -13.53 -6.29
C LYS A 93 -2.37 -13.03 -5.00
N SER A 94 -2.95 -11.84 -5.04
CA SER A 94 -3.60 -11.20 -3.89
C SER A 94 -5.08 -11.51 -3.75
N GLY A 95 -5.69 -12.15 -4.75
CA GLY A 95 -7.12 -12.45 -4.75
C GLY A 95 -8.00 -11.23 -5.06
N ILE A 96 -7.45 -10.20 -5.70
CA ILE A 96 -8.18 -8.98 -6.07
C ILE A 96 -9.15 -9.32 -7.22
N PRO A 97 -10.41 -8.86 -7.16
CA PRO A 97 -11.35 -9.04 -8.27
C PRO A 97 -10.80 -8.46 -9.58
N GLN A 98 -10.91 -9.23 -10.67
CA GLN A 98 -10.39 -8.82 -11.99
C GLN A 98 -10.89 -7.44 -12.44
N LYS A 99 -12.14 -7.11 -12.09
CA LYS A 99 -12.73 -5.81 -12.39
C LYS A 99 -12.01 -4.64 -11.70
N ALA A 100 -11.57 -4.83 -10.44
CA ALA A 100 -10.80 -3.80 -9.72
C ALA A 100 -9.40 -3.63 -10.33
N ILE A 101 -8.76 -4.71 -10.79
CA ILE A 101 -7.49 -4.63 -11.51
C ILE A 101 -7.63 -3.86 -12.82
N TYR A 102 -8.65 -4.14 -13.64
CA TYR A 102 -8.90 -3.40 -14.89
C TYR A 102 -9.17 -1.90 -14.64
N ARG A 103 -9.85 -1.57 -13.54
CA ARG A 103 -10.06 -0.17 -13.16
C ARG A 103 -8.75 0.49 -12.70
N ALA A 104 -7.91 -0.21 -11.92
CA ALA A 104 -6.61 0.29 -11.54
C ALA A 104 -5.71 0.51 -12.76
N GLN A 105 -5.72 -0.38 -13.76
CA GLN A 105 -5.02 -0.21 -15.03
C GLN A 105 -5.55 1.01 -15.80
N SER A 106 -6.87 1.19 -15.86
CA SER A 106 -7.48 2.38 -16.51
C SER A 106 -7.08 3.66 -15.78
N VAL A 107 -7.08 3.68 -14.45
CA VAL A 107 -6.59 4.83 -13.66
C VAL A 107 -5.13 5.11 -13.95
N PHE A 108 -4.28 4.08 -13.97
CA PHE A 108 -2.88 4.25 -14.32
C PHE A 108 -2.71 4.86 -15.71
N GLU A 109 -3.37 4.30 -16.72
CA GLU A 109 -3.27 4.80 -18.09
C GLU A 109 -3.76 6.25 -18.19
N GLU A 110 -4.95 6.54 -17.72
CA GLU A 110 -5.56 7.85 -17.91
C GLU A 110 -4.95 8.94 -17.01
N LEU A 111 -4.70 8.63 -15.74
CA LEU A 111 -4.20 9.63 -14.81
C LEU A 111 -2.67 9.75 -14.88
N CYS A 112 -1.95 8.62 -14.84
CA CYS A 112 -0.48 8.65 -14.82
C CYS A 112 0.10 8.91 -16.20
N VAL A 113 -0.35 8.17 -17.24
CA VAL A 113 0.26 8.24 -18.57
C VAL A 113 -0.27 9.41 -19.39
N GLN A 114 -1.59 9.68 -19.36
CA GLN A 114 -2.18 10.73 -20.20
C GLN A 114 -2.20 12.12 -19.56
N ILE A 115 -2.13 12.22 -18.21
CA ILE A 115 -2.21 13.51 -17.50
C ILE A 115 -0.91 13.84 -16.79
N ILE A 116 -0.44 13.01 -15.87
CA ILE A 116 0.71 13.35 -15.02
C ILE A 116 2.02 13.31 -15.80
N LEU A 117 2.32 12.20 -16.46
CA LEU A 117 3.60 12.01 -17.17
C LEU A 117 3.91 13.06 -18.22
N PRO A 118 2.94 13.57 -19.04
CA PRO A 118 3.19 14.67 -19.97
C PRO A 118 3.54 16.00 -19.28
N ALA A 119 3.03 16.22 -18.06
CA ALA A 119 3.30 17.43 -17.27
C ALA A 119 4.67 17.43 -16.60
N LEU A 120 5.32 16.26 -16.50
CA LEU A 120 6.65 16.12 -15.86
C LEU A 120 7.77 16.48 -16.84
N SER A 121 8.78 17.19 -16.32
CA SER A 121 10.02 17.54 -17.04
C SER A 121 11.20 16.74 -16.50
N ASP A 122 12.09 16.29 -17.39
CA ASP A 122 13.29 15.57 -17.00
C ASP A 122 14.29 16.42 -16.19
N PRO A 123 14.95 15.88 -15.15
CA PRO A 123 14.71 14.54 -14.56
C PRO A 123 13.45 14.52 -13.71
N PHE A 124 12.71 13.42 -13.71
CA PHE A 124 11.52 13.25 -12.91
C PHE A 124 11.48 11.88 -12.21
N ALA A 125 10.63 11.79 -11.19
CA ALA A 125 10.24 10.56 -10.54
C ALA A 125 8.70 10.49 -10.46
N LEU A 126 8.13 9.34 -10.83
CA LEU A 126 6.71 9.02 -10.70
C LEU A 126 6.60 7.67 -10.02
N GLY A 127 6.32 7.68 -8.71
CA GLY A 127 6.12 6.50 -7.88
C GLY A 127 4.63 6.12 -7.85
N ILE A 128 4.34 4.84 -8.04
CA ILE A 128 2.99 4.30 -8.03
C ILE A 128 2.96 3.13 -7.08
N ALA A 129 2.04 3.15 -6.12
CA ALA A 129 1.76 2.04 -5.23
C ALA A 129 0.28 1.66 -5.33
N VAL A 130 0.00 0.38 -5.61
CA VAL A 130 -1.35 -0.17 -5.56
C VAL A 130 -1.43 -1.07 -4.34
N GLU A 131 -2.23 -0.66 -3.36
CA GLU A 131 -2.44 -1.35 -2.10
C GLU A 131 -3.76 -2.10 -2.11
N TYR A 132 -3.76 -3.31 -1.59
CA TYR A 132 -4.96 -4.12 -1.36
C TYR A 132 -5.07 -4.49 0.11
N SER A 133 -6.11 -4.00 0.77
CA SER A 133 -6.49 -4.43 2.12
C SER A 133 -7.40 -5.65 2.01
N GLN A 134 -6.91 -6.80 2.50
CA GLN A 134 -7.69 -8.04 2.52
C GLN A 134 -8.88 -7.96 3.49
N ASP A 135 -8.72 -7.23 4.59
CA ASP A 135 -9.74 -7.11 5.64
C ASP A 135 -10.89 -6.20 5.21
N GLU A 136 -10.61 -5.17 4.44
CA GLU A 136 -11.59 -4.18 3.96
C GLU A 136 -12.04 -4.46 2.53
N GLU A 137 -11.39 -5.40 1.84
CA GLU A 137 -11.58 -5.72 0.40
C GLU A 137 -11.46 -4.47 -0.50
N THR A 138 -10.59 -3.53 -0.12
CA THR A 138 -10.39 -2.26 -0.82
C THR A 138 -9.08 -2.22 -1.58
N VAL A 139 -9.10 -1.58 -2.76
CA VAL A 139 -7.92 -1.29 -3.57
C VAL A 139 -7.68 0.20 -3.56
N THR A 140 -6.49 0.63 -3.14
CA THR A 140 -6.08 2.03 -3.14
C THR A 140 -4.88 2.22 -4.05
N MET A 141 -4.90 3.25 -4.90
CA MET A 141 -3.75 3.65 -5.70
C MET A 141 -3.18 4.95 -5.15
N GLN A 142 -1.91 4.93 -4.78
CA GLN A 142 -1.13 6.07 -4.34
C GLN A 142 -0.15 6.45 -5.44
N ILE A 143 -0.08 7.74 -5.78
CA ILE A 143 0.75 8.27 -6.85
C ILE A 143 1.55 9.44 -6.28
N LYS A 144 2.88 9.31 -6.25
CA LYS A 144 3.82 10.37 -5.86
C LYS A 144 4.57 10.82 -7.10
N TYR A 145 4.72 12.13 -7.31
CA TYR A 145 5.47 12.62 -8.47
C TYR A 145 6.22 13.91 -8.15
N SER A 146 7.34 14.06 -8.82
CA SER A 146 8.25 15.22 -8.71
C SER A 146 7.74 16.42 -9.54
N GLY A 147 8.42 17.55 -9.40
CA GLY A 147 8.22 18.74 -10.23
C GLY A 147 7.39 19.83 -9.57
N ALA A 148 6.91 20.76 -10.37
CA ALA A 148 6.07 21.86 -9.90
C ALA A 148 4.73 21.33 -9.35
N ARG A 149 4.07 22.11 -8.51
CA ARG A 149 2.70 21.80 -8.08
C ARG A 149 1.81 21.57 -9.30
N PHE A 150 1.18 20.41 -9.34
CA PHE A 150 0.27 20.03 -10.39
C PHE A 150 -0.83 19.11 -9.85
N ASN A 151 -2.03 19.67 -9.69
CA ASN A 151 -3.20 18.87 -9.31
C ASN A 151 -3.80 18.24 -10.59
N PRO A 152 -3.76 16.92 -10.75
CA PRO A 152 -4.23 16.26 -11.98
C PRO A 152 -5.72 16.48 -12.25
N LYS A 153 -6.52 16.80 -11.22
CA LYS A 153 -7.95 17.14 -11.38
C LYS A 153 -8.19 18.47 -12.10
N GLU A 154 -7.17 19.32 -12.19
CA GLU A 154 -7.21 20.62 -12.88
C GLU A 154 -6.76 20.50 -14.35
N SER A 155 -6.54 19.29 -14.85
CA SER A 155 -6.15 19.03 -16.24
C SER A 155 -7.28 19.33 -17.22
N ASP A 156 -6.93 19.88 -18.38
CA ASP A 156 -7.86 20.10 -19.49
C ASP A 156 -8.27 18.78 -20.19
N ASN A 157 -7.63 17.64 -19.87
CA ASN A 157 -7.97 16.34 -20.42
C ASN A 157 -9.23 15.76 -19.74
N THR A 158 -10.37 16.35 -20.08
CA THR A 158 -11.67 16.01 -19.48
C THR A 158 -12.12 14.58 -19.77
N LEU A 159 -11.65 13.98 -20.88
CA LEU A 159 -12.01 12.59 -21.22
C LEU A 159 -11.33 11.62 -20.24
N SER A 160 -10.02 11.75 -20.07
CA SER A 160 -9.26 10.92 -19.10
C SER A 160 -9.80 11.09 -17.68
N LEU A 161 -10.11 12.32 -17.25
CA LEU A 161 -10.70 12.57 -15.93
C LEU A 161 -12.04 11.85 -15.74
N LYS A 162 -12.93 11.83 -16.73
CA LYS A 162 -14.19 11.09 -16.67
C LYS A 162 -13.98 9.57 -16.56
N ILE A 163 -12.99 9.02 -17.24
CA ILE A 163 -12.66 7.59 -17.14
C ILE A 163 -12.18 7.29 -15.72
N VAL A 164 -11.29 8.12 -15.16
CA VAL A 164 -10.80 7.98 -13.79
C VAL A 164 -11.93 8.07 -12.76
N GLU A 165 -12.84 9.06 -12.88
CA GLU A 165 -14.02 9.20 -12.00
C GLU A 165 -14.95 7.98 -12.05
N ASN A 166 -15.07 7.34 -13.21
CA ASN A 166 -15.83 6.10 -13.34
C ASN A 166 -15.14 4.89 -12.70
N ALA A 167 -13.81 4.87 -12.67
CA ALA A 167 -13.00 3.77 -12.14
C ALA A 167 -12.70 3.91 -10.64
N ALA A 168 -12.66 5.14 -10.11
CA ALA A 168 -12.37 5.44 -8.71
C ALA A 168 -13.62 6.00 -7.99
N GLU A 169 -13.70 5.74 -6.67
CA GLU A 169 -14.72 6.33 -5.78
C GLU A 169 -14.34 7.74 -5.35
N SER A 170 -13.04 7.94 -5.09
CA SER A 170 -12.49 9.22 -4.64
C SER A 170 -11.13 9.48 -5.28
N ILE A 171 -10.81 10.75 -5.42
CA ILE A 171 -9.48 11.24 -5.81
C ILE A 171 -9.16 12.40 -4.87
N GLU A 172 -8.08 12.25 -4.11
CA GLU A 172 -7.55 13.29 -3.24
C GLU A 172 -6.16 13.69 -3.73
N TYR A 173 -5.83 14.97 -3.64
CA TYR A 173 -4.53 15.52 -3.98
C TYR A 173 -3.98 16.34 -2.82
N SER A 174 -2.69 16.25 -2.59
CA SER A 174 -1.95 17.07 -1.63
C SER A 174 -0.53 17.35 -2.12
N GLU A 175 0.03 18.44 -1.66
CA GLU A 175 1.46 18.71 -1.77
C GLU A 175 2.19 17.98 -0.66
N ILE A 176 3.34 17.40 -0.99
CA ILE A 176 4.21 16.72 -0.03
C ILE A 176 5.65 17.23 -0.17
N CYS A 177 6.48 16.91 0.80
CA CYS A 177 7.93 17.14 0.73
C CYS A 177 8.60 15.86 1.26
N GLU A 178 8.76 14.88 0.39
CA GLU A 178 9.28 13.56 0.73
C GLU A 178 10.26 13.12 -0.37
N ASP A 179 11.54 13.04 -0.05
CA ASP A 179 12.62 12.75 -0.99
C ASP A 179 12.54 13.64 -2.24
N ASP A 180 12.41 13.04 -3.44
CA ASP A 180 12.29 13.75 -4.72
C ASP A 180 10.82 14.08 -5.08
N PHE A 181 9.85 13.74 -4.24
CA PHE A 181 8.43 13.92 -4.51
C PHE A 181 7.89 15.20 -3.90
N THR A 182 7.10 15.91 -4.67
CA THR A 182 6.47 17.18 -4.30
C THR A 182 4.94 17.15 -4.37
N ASN A 183 4.41 16.14 -5.06
CA ASN A 183 2.98 15.96 -5.27
C ASN A 183 2.55 14.55 -4.89
N PHE A 184 1.35 14.42 -4.34
CA PHE A 184 0.74 13.16 -3.95
C PHE A 184 -0.72 13.13 -4.35
N ALA A 185 -1.14 12.08 -5.02
CA ALA A 185 -2.53 11.78 -5.27
C ALA A 185 -2.87 10.39 -4.74
N VAL A 186 -4.05 10.25 -4.14
CA VAL A 186 -4.56 8.96 -3.68
C VAL A 186 -5.98 8.74 -4.20
N LEU A 187 -6.23 7.52 -4.68
CA LEU A 187 -7.49 7.11 -5.26
C LEU A 187 -7.95 5.80 -4.62
N GLN A 188 -9.23 5.74 -4.28
CA GLN A 188 -9.88 4.48 -3.93
C GLN A 188 -10.53 3.90 -5.18
N ILE A 189 -10.12 2.71 -5.59
CA ILE A 189 -10.62 2.02 -6.79
C ILE A 189 -11.96 1.33 -6.44
N LYS A 190 -12.98 1.48 -7.34
CA LYS A 190 -14.32 0.87 -7.15
C LYS A 190 -14.30 -0.64 -7.23
#